data_14bd9484764e7af0b1a629edfe7d2814
#
_entry.id   14bd9484764e7af0b1a629edfe7d2814
#
_cell.length_a   1.000
_cell.length_b   1.000
_cell.length_c   1.000
_cell.angle_alpha   90.00
_cell.angle_beta   90.00
_cell.angle_gamma   90.00
#
_symmetry.space_group_name_H-M   'P 1'
#
loop_
_entity.id
_entity.type
_entity.pdbx_description
1 polymer ?
#
loop_
_entity_poly.entity_id
_entity_poly.type
_entity_poly.pdbx_seq_one_letter_code
_entity_poly.pdbx_strand_id
1 'polypeptide(L)'
;MPSIEEKIENIAKEQLKKCRTFTKTESINAEIDDALKNAPSKSGGKGSNYPDIKLFPATKSNRKIPVMIEVKGTKGALIKTAPNGEIDNSKPSDIQKYAVNGAVHYADAIVKNTMSYKESVAVGVNQGRDSYSLRFTWYSDPEQRSESHN
;
A
#
# COMPACT_ATOMS: atom_id res chain seq x y z
N MET A 1 19.08 14.46 -12.06
CA MET A 1 19.39 13.37 -11.11
C MET A 1 18.11 12.87 -10.48
N PRO A 2 17.86 11.57 -10.44
CA PRO A 2 16.70 11.05 -9.72
C PRO A 2 16.87 11.29 -8.21
N SER A 3 15.73 11.53 -7.53
CA SER A 3 15.71 11.65 -6.08
C SER A 3 16.04 10.30 -5.42
N ILE A 4 16.32 10.31 -4.12
CA ILE A 4 16.53 9.08 -3.35
C ILE A 4 15.29 8.19 -3.45
N GLU A 5 14.11 8.79 -3.35
CA GLU A 5 12.84 8.06 -3.46
C GLU A 5 12.70 7.38 -4.83
N GLU A 6 13.03 8.09 -5.91
CA GLU A 6 13.02 7.51 -7.26
C GLU A 6 14.00 6.36 -7.40
N LYS A 7 15.19 6.48 -6.81
CA LYS A 7 16.19 5.40 -6.83
C LYS A 7 15.68 4.15 -6.12
N ILE A 8 15.05 4.32 -4.95
CA ILE A 8 14.48 3.21 -4.18
C ILE A 8 13.31 2.58 -4.95
N GLU A 9 12.45 3.40 -5.55
CA GLU A 9 11.36 2.92 -6.38
C GLU A 9 11.88 2.10 -7.56
N ASN A 10 12.94 2.56 -8.22
CA ASN A 10 13.55 1.81 -9.33
C ASN A 10 14.16 0.49 -8.87
N ILE A 11 14.78 0.46 -7.70
CA ILE A 11 15.30 -0.78 -7.11
C ILE A 11 14.15 -1.75 -6.84
N ALA A 12 13.05 -1.26 -6.27
CA ALA A 12 11.87 -2.08 -5.99
C ALA A 12 11.28 -2.66 -7.28
N LYS A 13 11.17 -1.86 -8.33
CA LYS A 13 10.68 -2.31 -9.63
C LYS A 13 11.60 -3.38 -10.25
N GLU A 14 12.91 -3.21 -10.11
CA GLU A 14 13.88 -4.19 -10.59
C GLU A 14 13.76 -5.53 -9.86
N GLN A 15 13.55 -5.50 -8.54
CA GLN A 15 13.33 -6.70 -7.74
C GLN A 15 12.02 -7.40 -8.12
N LEU A 16 11.04 -6.63 -8.60
CA LEU A 16 9.70 -7.12 -8.94
C LEU A 16 9.53 -7.40 -10.43
N LYS A 17 10.59 -7.34 -11.23
CA LYS A 17 10.49 -7.44 -12.70
C LYS A 17 9.89 -8.76 -13.21
N LYS A 18 9.91 -9.82 -12.42
CA LYS A 18 9.26 -11.08 -12.74
C LYS A 18 7.76 -11.07 -12.47
N CYS A 19 7.26 -10.04 -11.79
CA CYS A 19 5.85 -9.84 -11.52
C CYS A 19 5.33 -8.73 -12.43
N ARG A 20 4.06 -8.81 -12.81
CA ARG A 20 3.43 -7.69 -13.48
C ARG A 20 3.26 -6.55 -12.50
N THR A 21 3.93 -5.41 -12.77
CA THR A 21 3.77 -4.19 -11.97
C THR A 21 2.86 -3.22 -12.71
N PHE A 22 2.11 -2.43 -11.92
CA PHE A 22 1.27 -1.34 -12.41
C PHE A 22 1.80 -0.04 -11.79
N THR A 23 2.03 0.97 -12.63
CA THR A 23 2.49 2.28 -12.18
C THR A 23 1.34 3.05 -11.53
N LYS A 24 1.64 4.25 -11.01
CA LYS A 24 0.66 5.13 -10.36
C LYS A 24 -0.62 5.31 -11.18
N THR A 25 -0.46 5.52 -12.48
CA THR A 25 -1.59 5.86 -13.36
C THR A 25 -2.11 4.67 -14.15
N GLU A 26 -1.42 3.52 -14.12
CA GLU A 26 -1.92 2.33 -14.78
C GLU A 26 -3.11 1.72 -14.04
N SER A 27 -4.11 1.30 -14.81
CA SER A 27 -5.29 0.65 -14.27
C SER A 27 -5.05 -0.85 -14.05
N ILE A 28 -5.45 -1.36 -12.88
CA ILE A 28 -5.60 -2.81 -12.68
C ILE A 28 -6.95 -3.23 -13.25
N ASN A 29 -8.02 -2.64 -12.74
CA ASN A 29 -9.38 -2.80 -13.23
C ASN A 29 -10.25 -1.65 -12.69
N ALA A 30 -11.45 -1.51 -13.21
CA ALA A 30 -12.34 -0.40 -12.85
C ALA A 30 -12.72 -0.41 -11.37
N GLU A 31 -12.95 -1.57 -10.78
CA GLU A 31 -13.36 -1.68 -9.39
C GLU A 31 -12.28 -1.15 -8.42
N ILE A 32 -11.03 -1.56 -8.64
CA ILE A 32 -9.90 -1.09 -7.83
C ILE A 32 -9.64 0.41 -8.09
N ASP A 33 -9.66 0.83 -9.34
CA ASP A 33 -9.45 2.22 -9.70
C ASP A 33 -10.47 3.14 -9.03
N ASP A 34 -11.74 2.76 -9.07
CA ASP A 34 -12.82 3.54 -8.45
C ASP A 34 -12.68 3.58 -6.93
N ALA A 35 -12.30 2.47 -6.31
CA ALA A 35 -12.07 2.41 -4.87
C ALA A 35 -10.99 3.39 -4.43
N LEU A 36 -9.87 3.44 -5.17
CA LEU A 36 -8.77 4.36 -4.88
C LEU A 36 -9.16 5.82 -5.16
N LYS A 37 -9.91 6.05 -6.23
CA LYS A 37 -10.34 7.39 -6.63
C LYS A 37 -11.35 7.99 -5.65
N ASN A 38 -12.28 7.20 -5.14
CA ASN A 38 -13.38 7.68 -4.33
C ASN A 38 -13.11 7.70 -2.83
N ALA A 39 -12.02 7.07 -2.40
CA ALA A 39 -11.60 7.13 -0.99
C ALA A 39 -10.99 8.50 -0.65
N PRO A 40 -11.02 8.92 0.62
CA PRO A 40 -10.30 10.13 1.04
C PRO A 40 -8.82 10.03 0.67
N SER A 41 -8.22 11.15 0.29
CA SER A 41 -6.78 11.17 -0.01
C SER A 41 -5.96 10.98 1.27
N LYS A 42 -4.69 10.65 1.12
CA LYS A 42 -3.75 10.53 2.26
C LYS A 42 -3.64 11.82 3.06
N SER A 43 -3.86 12.97 2.41
CA SER A 43 -3.82 14.25 3.08
C SER A 43 -5.11 14.57 3.84
N GLY A 44 -6.11 13.70 3.78
CA GLY A 44 -7.41 13.88 4.45
C GLY A 44 -8.39 14.71 3.68
N GLY A 45 -8.00 15.27 2.53
CA GLY A 45 -8.89 16.05 1.68
C GLY A 45 -9.50 15.23 0.54
N LYS A 46 -10.08 15.92 -0.41
CA LYS A 46 -10.55 15.32 -1.66
C LYS A 46 -9.37 15.08 -2.59
N GLY A 47 -9.42 14.03 -3.36
CA GLY A 47 -8.40 13.74 -4.34
C GLY A 47 -8.25 12.25 -4.55
N SER A 48 -7.51 11.91 -5.59
CA SER A 48 -7.29 10.51 -5.94
C SER A 48 -6.08 9.95 -5.21
N ASN A 49 -6.10 8.66 -4.97
CA ASN A 49 -5.02 7.92 -4.35
C ASN A 49 -4.22 7.18 -5.43
N TYR A 50 -2.91 7.44 -5.48
CA TYR A 50 -2.02 6.87 -6.49
C TYR A 50 -0.87 6.13 -5.80
N PRO A 51 -1.02 4.82 -5.50
CA PRO A 51 0.10 4.02 -4.97
C PRO A 51 1.27 4.04 -5.94
N ASP A 52 2.48 4.12 -5.41
CA ASP A 52 3.69 4.20 -6.26
C ASP A 52 3.82 2.99 -7.19
N ILE A 53 3.56 1.80 -6.66
CA ILE A 53 3.58 0.56 -7.43
C ILE A 53 2.40 -0.29 -6.97
N LYS A 54 1.73 -0.95 -7.91
CA LYS A 54 0.64 -1.87 -7.61
C LYS A 54 0.95 -3.23 -8.22
N LEU A 55 0.56 -4.30 -7.52
CA LEU A 55 0.63 -5.67 -8.04
C LEU A 55 -0.76 -6.30 -7.93
N PHE A 56 -0.98 -7.34 -8.73
CA PHE A 56 -2.24 -8.06 -8.70
C PHE A 56 -2.01 -9.56 -8.92
N PRO A 57 -1.21 -10.20 -8.03
CA PRO A 57 -0.86 -11.60 -8.19
C PRO A 57 -2.01 -12.54 -7.87
N ALA A 58 -1.96 -13.73 -8.46
CA ALA A 58 -2.87 -14.82 -8.13
C ALA A 58 -2.27 -15.68 -7.01
N THR A 59 -3.11 -16.12 -6.09
CA THR A 59 -2.74 -17.12 -5.08
C THR A 59 -2.76 -18.52 -5.68
N LYS A 60 -2.34 -19.52 -4.90
CA LYS A 60 -2.41 -20.92 -5.30
C LYS A 60 -3.83 -21.38 -5.63
N SER A 61 -4.84 -20.78 -4.98
CA SER A 61 -6.25 -21.05 -5.27
C SER A 61 -6.80 -20.21 -6.44
N ASN A 62 -5.92 -19.56 -7.17
CA ASN A 62 -6.25 -18.70 -8.31
C ASN A 62 -7.06 -17.45 -7.95
N ARG A 63 -7.05 -17.08 -6.67
CA ARG A 63 -7.66 -15.82 -6.20
C ARG A 63 -6.65 -14.69 -6.35
N LYS A 64 -7.07 -13.57 -6.91
CA LYS A 64 -6.21 -12.40 -7.08
C LYS A 64 -6.25 -11.50 -5.85
N ILE A 65 -5.09 -11.00 -5.44
CA ILE A 65 -4.97 -10.13 -4.27
C ILE A 65 -4.28 -8.82 -4.69
N PRO A 66 -4.93 -7.67 -4.45
CA PRO A 66 -4.28 -6.38 -4.70
C PRO A 66 -3.12 -6.15 -3.73
N VAL A 67 -1.99 -5.68 -4.26
CA VAL A 67 -0.82 -5.31 -3.46
C VAL A 67 -0.51 -3.86 -3.73
N MET A 68 -0.52 -3.05 -2.68
CA MET A 68 -0.25 -1.61 -2.76
C MET A 68 1.12 -1.33 -2.15
N ILE A 69 2.00 -0.70 -2.92
CA ILE A 69 3.37 -0.44 -2.51
C ILE A 69 3.60 1.07 -2.49
N GLU A 70 4.08 1.56 -1.37
CA GLU A 70 4.44 2.96 -1.19
C GLU A 70 5.92 3.08 -0.86
N VAL A 71 6.61 4.04 -1.51
CA VAL A 71 8.05 4.23 -1.40
C VAL A 71 8.33 5.60 -0.80
N LYS A 72 9.21 5.66 0.18
CA LYS A 72 9.69 6.91 0.78
C LYS A 72 11.22 6.95 0.75
N GLY A 73 11.78 8.12 0.42
CA GLY A 73 13.21 8.29 0.35
C GLY A 73 13.86 8.68 1.68
N THR A 74 13.08 8.94 2.71
CA THR A 74 13.58 9.45 3.99
C THR A 74 13.86 8.31 4.96
N LYS A 75 15.05 8.33 5.59
CA LYS A 75 15.38 7.38 6.66
C LYS A 75 14.40 7.58 7.81
N GLY A 76 13.98 6.48 8.43
CA GLY A 76 13.01 6.51 9.53
C GLY A 76 11.56 6.68 9.10
N ALA A 77 11.29 6.82 7.80
CA ALA A 77 9.92 7.02 7.29
C ALA A 77 9.29 5.70 6.82
N LEU A 78 9.51 4.60 7.54
CA LEU A 78 8.93 3.31 7.18
C LEU A 78 7.53 3.12 7.76
N ILE A 79 7.40 3.26 9.08
CA ILE A 79 6.15 2.93 9.76
C ILE A 79 5.96 3.78 11.02
N LYS A 80 4.72 4.19 11.27
CA LYS A 80 4.28 4.81 12.52
C LYS A 80 3.27 3.88 13.19
N THR A 81 3.57 3.50 14.43
CA THR A 81 2.71 2.61 15.21
C THR A 81 2.21 3.31 16.48
N ALA A 82 1.05 2.87 16.96
CA ALA A 82 0.52 3.26 18.25
C ALA A 82 1.24 2.48 19.37
N PRO A 83 1.07 2.87 20.65
CA PRO A 83 1.70 2.15 21.77
C PRO A 83 1.39 0.65 21.82
N ASN A 84 0.24 0.23 21.28
CA ASN A 84 -0.12 -1.20 21.23
C ASN A 84 0.53 -1.94 20.05
N GLY A 85 1.38 -1.27 19.26
CA GLY A 85 2.06 -1.87 18.11
C GLY A 85 1.27 -1.87 16.82
N GLU A 86 0.01 -1.44 16.83
CA GLU A 86 -0.80 -1.37 15.62
C GLU A 86 -0.43 -0.13 14.79
N ILE A 87 -0.68 -0.20 13.48
CA ILE A 87 -0.41 0.91 12.57
C ILE A 87 -1.29 2.10 12.94
N ASP A 88 -0.67 3.26 13.13
CA ASP A 88 -1.39 4.47 13.55
C ASP A 88 -1.64 5.39 12.36
N ASN A 89 -2.82 5.28 11.77
CA ASN A 89 -3.29 6.15 10.69
C ASN A 89 -4.28 7.21 11.17
N SER A 90 -4.23 7.57 12.45
CA SER A 90 -5.13 8.57 13.03
C SER A 90 -4.86 9.99 12.51
N LYS A 91 -3.65 10.28 12.03
CA LYS A 91 -3.25 11.60 11.53
C LYS A 91 -2.90 11.54 10.05
N PRO A 92 -3.52 12.39 9.21
CA PRO A 92 -3.16 12.45 7.78
C PRO A 92 -1.68 12.70 7.53
N SER A 93 -1.02 13.51 8.36
CA SER A 93 0.42 13.79 8.23
C SER A 93 1.26 12.52 8.36
N ASP A 94 0.88 11.59 9.22
CA ASP A 94 1.59 10.32 9.39
C ASP A 94 1.32 9.36 8.22
N ILE A 95 0.12 9.39 7.68
CA ILE A 95 -0.23 8.60 6.49
C ILE A 95 0.63 9.03 5.30
N GLN A 96 0.86 10.35 5.15
CA GLN A 96 1.70 10.88 4.08
C GLN A 96 3.19 10.62 4.31
N LYS A 97 3.64 10.66 5.56
CA LYS A 97 5.07 10.58 5.89
C LYS A 97 5.63 9.17 5.83
N TYR A 98 4.88 8.18 6.31
CA TYR A 98 5.38 6.82 6.49
C TYR A 98 4.92 5.89 5.38
N ALA A 99 5.86 5.10 4.84
CA ALA A 99 5.58 4.24 3.69
C ALA A 99 4.49 3.18 3.97
N VAL A 100 4.62 2.45 5.08
CA VAL A 100 3.63 1.43 5.44
C VAL A 100 2.26 2.06 5.71
N ASN A 101 2.24 3.20 6.41
CA ASN A 101 0.99 3.89 6.73
C ASN A 101 0.25 4.32 5.45
N GLY A 102 0.98 4.84 4.47
CA GLY A 102 0.41 5.20 3.17
C GLY A 102 -0.10 3.98 2.41
N ALA A 103 0.68 2.90 2.39
CA ALA A 103 0.28 1.66 1.71
C ALA A 103 -0.97 1.05 2.35
N VAL A 104 -1.07 1.06 3.69
CA VAL A 104 -2.26 0.58 4.42
C VAL A 104 -3.47 1.44 4.11
N HIS A 105 -3.29 2.75 3.96
CA HIS A 105 -4.38 3.64 3.55
C HIS A 105 -4.99 3.22 2.21
N TYR A 106 -4.14 2.88 1.23
CA TYR A 106 -4.60 2.39 -0.07
C TYR A 106 -5.26 1.02 0.04
N ALA A 107 -4.65 0.09 0.79
CA ALA A 107 -5.22 -1.24 1.00
C ALA A 107 -6.60 -1.16 1.68
N ASP A 108 -6.73 -0.28 2.67
CA ASP A 108 -8.00 -0.01 3.35
C ASP A 108 -9.06 0.49 2.38
N ALA A 109 -8.69 1.43 1.50
CA ALA A 109 -9.59 1.97 0.49
C ALA A 109 -10.15 0.86 -0.42
N ILE A 110 -9.30 -0.06 -0.84
CA ILE A 110 -9.70 -1.17 -1.69
C ILE A 110 -10.65 -2.12 -0.94
N VAL A 111 -10.27 -2.53 0.27
CA VAL A 111 -11.04 -3.52 1.03
C VAL A 111 -12.41 -2.96 1.42
N LYS A 112 -12.48 -1.67 1.80
CA LYS A 112 -13.74 -1.04 2.22
C LYS A 112 -14.66 -0.66 1.07
N ASN A 113 -14.09 -0.39 -0.11
CA ASN A 113 -14.86 0.20 -1.22
C ASN A 113 -15.01 -0.74 -2.41
N THR A 114 -14.67 -2.03 -2.27
CA THR A 114 -14.92 -3.03 -3.31
C THR A 114 -15.77 -4.15 -2.76
N MET A 115 -16.51 -4.81 -3.64
CA MET A 115 -17.24 -6.03 -3.32
C MET A 115 -16.36 -7.27 -3.49
N SER A 116 -15.41 -7.21 -4.41
CA SER A 116 -14.62 -8.39 -4.83
C SER A 116 -13.41 -8.66 -3.96
N TYR A 117 -12.84 -7.62 -3.30
CA TYR A 117 -11.56 -7.74 -2.60
C TYR A 117 -11.73 -7.49 -1.11
N LYS A 118 -11.62 -8.56 -0.32
CA LYS A 118 -11.74 -8.50 1.14
C LYS A 118 -10.40 -8.46 1.86
N GLU A 119 -9.32 -8.59 1.10
CA GLU A 119 -7.95 -8.50 1.61
C GLU A 119 -7.07 -7.79 0.59
N SER A 120 -6.04 -7.13 1.10
CA SER A 120 -5.02 -6.49 0.28
C SER A 120 -3.70 -6.53 1.06
N VAL A 121 -2.58 -6.57 0.36
CA VAL A 121 -1.27 -6.51 0.99
C VAL A 121 -0.74 -5.08 0.84
N ALA A 122 -0.28 -4.51 1.94
CA ALA A 122 0.36 -3.22 1.96
C ALA A 122 1.86 -3.41 2.15
N VAL A 123 2.66 -2.78 1.31
CA VAL A 123 4.12 -2.88 1.36
C VAL A 123 4.70 -1.48 1.44
N GLY A 124 5.46 -1.21 2.49
CA GLY A 124 6.22 0.02 2.61
C GLY A 124 7.69 -0.24 2.34
N VAL A 125 8.32 0.66 1.59
CA VAL A 125 9.75 0.61 1.27
C VAL A 125 10.35 1.98 1.56
N ASN A 126 11.45 2.01 2.31
CA ASN A 126 12.18 3.26 2.51
C ASN A 126 13.69 3.02 2.52
N GLN A 127 14.46 4.10 2.58
CA GLN A 127 15.90 4.02 2.69
C GLN A 127 16.29 3.51 4.08
N GLY A 128 16.96 2.35 4.14
CA GLY A 128 17.56 1.85 5.35
C GLY A 128 18.94 2.45 5.59
N ARG A 129 19.70 1.89 6.53
CA ARG A 129 21.03 2.40 6.89
C ARG A 129 22.03 2.23 5.73
N ASP A 130 22.12 1.04 5.16
CA ASP A 130 23.07 0.71 4.09
C ASP A 130 22.36 0.24 2.81
N SER A 131 21.02 0.19 2.85
CA SER A 131 20.18 -0.25 1.74
C SER A 131 18.77 0.29 1.96
N TYR A 132 17.80 -0.29 1.33
CA TYR A 132 16.40 0.03 1.60
C TYR A 132 15.83 -0.94 2.64
N SER A 133 14.81 -0.48 3.39
CA SER A 133 14.04 -1.28 4.34
C SER A 133 12.67 -1.55 3.75
N LEU A 134 12.15 -2.76 4.00
CA LEU A 134 10.89 -3.21 3.43
C LEU A 134 10.06 -3.88 4.51
N ARG A 135 8.75 -3.57 4.54
CA ARG A 135 7.82 -4.22 5.45
C ARG A 135 6.54 -4.57 4.75
N PHE A 136 6.12 -5.82 4.90
CA PHE A 136 4.84 -6.33 4.42
C PHE A 136 3.80 -6.26 5.53
N THR A 137 2.58 -5.87 5.16
CA THR A 137 1.43 -5.90 6.07
C THR A 137 0.26 -6.50 5.32
N TRP A 138 -0.26 -7.60 5.85
CA TRP A 138 -1.49 -8.20 5.33
C TRP A 138 -2.67 -7.44 5.93
N TYR A 139 -3.50 -6.86 5.08
CA TYR A 139 -4.65 -6.08 5.51
C TYR A 139 -5.94 -6.78 5.10
N SER A 140 -6.84 -6.97 6.07
CA SER A 140 -8.18 -7.48 5.80
C SER A 140 -9.21 -6.63 6.55
N ASP A 141 -10.44 -6.63 6.05
CA ASP A 141 -11.52 -5.92 6.73
C ASP A 141 -11.71 -6.53 8.13
N PRO A 142 -11.76 -5.71 9.20
CA PRO A 142 -11.98 -6.23 10.56
C PRO A 142 -13.26 -7.06 10.69
N GLU A 143 -14.32 -6.73 9.98
CA GLU A 143 -15.57 -7.50 9.99
C GLU A 143 -15.37 -8.88 9.38
N GLN A 144 -14.59 -8.98 8.30
CA GLN A 144 -14.25 -10.26 7.67
C GLN A 144 -13.41 -11.13 8.60
N ARG A 145 -12.48 -10.52 9.35
CA ARG A 145 -11.65 -11.26 10.30
C ARG A 145 -12.47 -11.86 11.44
N SER A 146 -13.45 -11.13 11.96
CA SER A 146 -14.32 -11.64 13.02
C SER A 146 -15.21 -12.78 12.51
N GLU A 147 -15.68 -12.74 11.27
CA GLU A 147 -16.43 -13.83 10.65
C GLU A 147 -15.56 -15.09 10.46
N SER A 148 -14.29 -14.93 10.13
CA SER A 148 -13.39 -16.05 9.87
C SER A 148 -13.00 -16.82 11.14
N HIS A 149 -13.27 -16.29 12.32
CA HIS A 149 -12.98 -16.94 13.61
C HIS A 149 -14.17 -17.71 14.19
N ASN A 150 -15.27 -17.74 13.48
CA ASN A 150 -16.46 -18.47 13.90
C ASN A 150 -16.51 -19.89 13.26
#